data_b5f60a11536fe359691ce95b45e690eb
#
_entry.id   b5f60a11536fe359691ce95b45e690eb
#
_cell.length_a   1.000
_cell.length_b   1.000
_cell.length_c   1.000
_cell.angle_alpha   90.00
_cell.angle_beta   90.00
_cell.angle_gamma   90.00
#
_symmetry.space_group_name_H-M   'P 1'
#
loop_
_entity.id
_entity.type
_entity.pdbx_description
1 polymer ?
#
loop_
_entity_poly.entity_id
_entity_poly.type
_entity_poly.pdbx_seq_one_letter_code
_entity_poly.pdbx_strand_id
1 'polypeptide(L)'
;MAFEGLTEKISAAFKKLRGKGRLKESDVKEAMREIRMALLEADVSYKVVKDFTKAVTERCIGTDVLESLSPAQMIVKIVNEELTALMGSDAKHITMNPNGPTVVMLVGLQGAGKTTNGSKLAGLMKRQGKNPLLVACDIYRPAAIQQLKVCGEKLGISVFERGQANPVQTAKEAVLYAKQHGFDMVFLDTAGRLHVDEMLMNELKDIKAAVKPDEIMLVVDAMTGQDAVNAAQSFNEWLDIDAVMLSKLDGDARGGAALSVRAVTGKPIKFAGIGEKLEDIESFHPDRMASRILGMGDVLSLIEKAEQAYDAKKAAEMEEKLRSNKFTLQDFYDQMVQMKSMGSMQDILAQLPGGANLKNVQLDEKAMAHTEAIILSMTPKERENPNIIGASRKKRIAAGAGLRVEDVNRLLKSFEQMRVMIKQFSGPGAGKKMKRMRGLGGFGGFPGF
;
A
#
# COMPACT_ATOMS: atom_id res chain seq x y z
N MET A 1 2.49 4.21 10.26
CA MET A 1 2.20 3.03 9.39
C MET A 1 0.89 2.42 9.79
N ALA A 2 0.16 1.83 8.83
CA ALA A 2 -1.08 1.12 9.12
C ALA A 2 -0.86 0.06 10.21
N PHE A 3 -1.78 -0.01 11.17
CA PHE A 3 -1.81 -1.00 12.26
C PHE A 3 -0.66 -0.96 13.27
N GLU A 4 0.22 0.04 13.27
CA GLU A 4 1.43 0.06 14.08
C GLU A 4 1.15 -0.18 15.58
N GLY A 5 0.19 0.55 16.16
CA GLY A 5 -0.18 0.40 17.57
C GLY A 5 -0.75 -0.98 17.91
N LEU A 6 -1.57 -1.55 17.01
CA LEU A 6 -2.13 -2.89 17.17
C LEU A 6 -1.04 -3.95 17.05
N THR A 7 -0.16 -3.81 16.07
CA THR A 7 0.96 -4.73 15.82
C THR A 7 1.92 -4.81 17.02
N GLU A 8 2.26 -3.68 17.64
CA GLU A 8 3.15 -3.65 18.80
C GLU A 8 2.56 -4.43 19.98
N LYS A 9 1.27 -4.24 20.26
CA LYS A 9 0.59 -4.90 21.37
C LYS A 9 0.41 -6.40 21.16
N ILE A 10 0.00 -6.81 19.96
CA ILE A 10 -0.15 -8.22 19.61
C ILE A 10 1.21 -8.93 19.62
N SER A 11 2.25 -8.30 19.06
CA SER A 11 3.61 -8.84 19.07
C SER A 11 4.16 -9.01 20.48
N ALA A 12 3.84 -8.07 21.39
CA ALA A 12 4.21 -8.18 22.81
C ALA A 12 3.55 -9.39 23.49
N ALA A 13 2.25 -9.62 23.23
CA ALA A 13 1.53 -10.79 23.74
C ALA A 13 2.17 -12.11 23.24
N PHE A 14 2.50 -12.20 21.97
CA PHE A 14 3.16 -13.40 21.41
C PHE A 14 4.61 -13.59 21.91
N LYS A 15 5.34 -12.52 22.17
CA LYS A 15 6.69 -12.60 22.73
C LYS A 15 6.70 -13.29 24.10
N LYS A 16 5.68 -13.07 24.93
CA LYS A 16 5.52 -13.75 26.21
C LYS A 16 5.27 -15.25 26.06
N LEU A 17 4.51 -15.66 25.02
CA LEU A 17 4.27 -17.08 24.73
C LEU A 17 5.54 -17.79 24.23
N ARG A 18 6.33 -17.15 23.36
CA ARG A 18 7.57 -17.74 22.78
C ARG A 18 8.63 -18.05 23.83
N GLY A 19 8.64 -17.37 24.97
CA GLY A 19 9.57 -17.61 26.08
C GLY A 19 9.26 -18.84 26.92
N LYS A 20 8.08 -19.49 26.73
CA LYS A 20 7.64 -20.66 27.53
C LYS A 20 7.80 -21.93 26.69
N GLY A 21 8.61 -22.86 27.17
CA GLY A 21 8.88 -24.14 26.45
C GLY A 21 7.68 -25.08 26.36
N ARG A 22 6.76 -25.03 27.34
CA ARG A 22 5.46 -25.70 27.32
C ARG A 22 4.38 -24.69 27.66
N LEU A 23 3.30 -24.68 26.91
CA LEU A 23 2.14 -23.81 27.14
C LEU A 23 1.05 -24.57 27.85
N LYS A 24 0.42 -23.90 28.81
CA LYS A 24 -0.79 -24.37 29.50
C LYS A 24 -2.01 -23.60 28.99
N GLU A 25 -3.19 -24.13 29.20
CA GLU A 25 -4.45 -23.45 28.86
C GLU A 25 -4.54 -22.04 29.49
N SER A 26 -3.99 -21.85 30.71
CA SER A 26 -3.92 -20.54 31.36
C SER A 26 -3.08 -19.52 30.58
N ASP A 27 -1.99 -19.98 29.97
CA ASP A 27 -1.10 -19.10 29.19
C ASP A 27 -1.80 -18.62 27.91
N VAL A 28 -2.56 -19.50 27.26
CA VAL A 28 -3.39 -19.16 26.11
C VAL A 28 -4.46 -18.14 26.48
N LYS A 29 -5.17 -18.39 27.59
CA LYS A 29 -6.23 -17.47 28.08
C LYS A 29 -5.66 -16.07 28.41
N GLU A 30 -4.48 -16.02 29.01
CA GLU A 30 -3.80 -14.76 29.31
C GLU A 30 -3.43 -13.99 28.03
N ALA A 31 -2.82 -14.67 27.06
CA ALA A 31 -2.47 -14.06 25.78
C ALA A 31 -3.72 -13.57 25.01
N MET A 32 -4.80 -14.36 25.01
CA MET A 32 -6.05 -13.95 24.37
C MET A 32 -6.69 -12.76 25.08
N ARG A 33 -6.51 -12.63 26.39
CA ARG A 33 -6.96 -11.43 27.13
C ARG A 33 -6.19 -10.19 26.68
N GLU A 34 -4.86 -10.29 26.50
CA GLU A 34 -4.05 -9.18 26.00
C GLU A 34 -4.42 -8.82 24.56
N ILE A 35 -4.57 -9.80 23.66
CA ILE A 35 -5.03 -9.58 22.28
C ILE A 35 -6.42 -8.94 22.27
N ARG A 36 -7.34 -9.39 23.12
CA ARG A 36 -8.67 -8.78 23.26
C ARG A 36 -8.58 -7.30 23.62
N MET A 37 -7.73 -6.95 24.58
CA MET A 37 -7.54 -5.56 25.00
C MET A 37 -6.93 -4.75 23.85
N ALA A 38 -5.93 -5.29 23.16
CA ALA A 38 -5.32 -4.64 22.01
C ALA A 38 -6.33 -4.33 20.89
N LEU A 39 -7.21 -5.27 20.58
CA LEU A 39 -8.26 -5.09 19.56
C LEU A 39 -9.31 -4.05 19.99
N LEU A 40 -9.72 -4.05 21.26
CA LEU A 40 -10.66 -3.03 21.79
C LEU A 40 -10.05 -1.64 21.79
N GLU A 41 -8.78 -1.49 22.17
CA GLU A 41 -8.04 -0.21 22.10
C GLU A 41 -7.80 0.26 20.65
N ALA A 42 -7.82 -0.69 19.71
CA ALA A 42 -7.77 -0.41 18.27
C ALA A 42 -9.15 -0.04 17.68
N ASP A 43 -10.16 0.21 18.52
CA ASP A 43 -11.54 0.53 18.11
C ASP A 43 -12.25 -0.59 17.32
N VAL A 44 -11.85 -1.87 17.50
CA VAL A 44 -12.59 -2.98 16.95
C VAL A 44 -13.90 -3.17 17.72
N SER A 45 -15.01 -3.42 17.01
CA SER A 45 -16.32 -3.64 17.61
C SER A 45 -16.28 -4.75 18.64
N TYR A 46 -16.87 -4.50 19.82
CA TYR A 46 -16.91 -5.47 20.95
C TYR A 46 -17.42 -6.85 20.55
N LYS A 47 -18.48 -6.91 19.73
CA LYS A 47 -19.05 -8.17 19.23
C LYS A 47 -18.01 -8.94 18.41
N VAL A 48 -17.34 -8.27 17.50
CA VAL A 48 -16.29 -8.85 16.64
C VAL A 48 -15.14 -9.38 17.49
N VAL A 49 -14.66 -8.59 18.46
CA VAL A 49 -13.59 -8.99 19.37
C VAL A 49 -13.98 -10.22 20.21
N LYS A 50 -15.21 -10.26 20.71
CA LYS A 50 -15.71 -11.39 21.51
C LYS A 50 -15.75 -12.66 20.67
N ASP A 51 -16.32 -12.60 19.48
CA ASP A 51 -16.48 -13.76 18.60
C ASP A 51 -15.10 -14.27 18.13
N PHE A 52 -14.22 -13.36 17.72
CA PHE A 52 -12.84 -13.68 17.34
C PHE A 52 -12.05 -14.35 18.48
N THR A 53 -12.03 -13.73 19.67
CA THR A 53 -11.26 -14.28 20.80
C THR A 53 -11.80 -15.62 21.27
N LYS A 54 -13.11 -15.84 21.15
CA LYS A 54 -13.73 -17.15 21.43
C LYS A 54 -13.26 -18.19 20.42
N ALA A 55 -13.38 -17.94 19.13
CA ALA A 55 -12.96 -18.85 18.06
C ALA A 55 -11.48 -19.23 18.17
N VAL A 56 -10.61 -18.24 18.35
CA VAL A 56 -9.15 -18.47 18.53
C VAL A 56 -8.89 -19.30 19.78
N THR A 57 -9.54 -18.97 20.92
CA THR A 57 -9.32 -19.70 22.18
C THR A 57 -9.73 -21.16 22.06
N GLU A 58 -10.88 -21.44 21.48
CA GLU A 58 -11.38 -22.80 21.26
C GLU A 58 -10.41 -23.63 20.40
N ARG A 59 -9.87 -23.05 19.34
CA ARG A 59 -8.87 -23.71 18.48
C ARG A 59 -7.52 -23.90 19.16
N CYS A 60 -7.09 -22.96 20.00
CA CYS A 60 -5.77 -22.98 20.67
C CYS A 60 -5.72 -23.93 21.89
N ILE A 61 -6.85 -24.22 22.55
CA ILE A 61 -6.90 -25.12 23.73
C ILE A 61 -6.89 -26.60 23.34
N GLY A 62 -7.02 -26.93 22.05
CA GLY A 62 -6.93 -28.32 21.58
C GLY A 62 -5.61 -28.98 21.98
N THR A 63 -5.67 -30.26 22.37
CA THR A 63 -4.51 -31.07 22.79
C THR A 63 -3.41 -31.05 21.75
N ASP A 64 -3.75 -31.12 20.46
CA ASP A 64 -2.80 -31.11 19.33
C ASP A 64 -1.94 -29.85 19.27
N VAL A 65 -2.49 -28.72 19.74
CA VAL A 65 -1.76 -27.44 19.77
C VAL A 65 -0.83 -27.37 20.97
N LEU A 66 -1.35 -27.73 22.17
CA LEU A 66 -0.59 -27.62 23.43
C LEU A 66 0.54 -28.65 23.52
N GLU A 67 0.38 -29.81 22.91
CA GLU A 67 1.37 -30.89 22.87
C GLU A 67 2.31 -30.83 21.66
N SER A 68 2.11 -29.85 20.74
CA SER A 68 2.98 -29.69 19.58
C SER A 68 4.43 -29.30 19.96
N LEU A 69 5.39 -29.57 19.06
CA LEU A 69 6.79 -29.17 19.25
C LEU A 69 7.01 -27.67 19.32
N SER A 70 6.05 -26.88 18.78
CA SER A 70 6.11 -25.41 18.79
C SER A 70 4.73 -24.79 19.02
N PRO A 71 4.15 -24.93 20.26
CA PRO A 71 2.80 -24.46 20.55
C PRO A 71 2.61 -22.96 20.29
N ALA A 72 3.61 -22.13 20.59
CA ALA A 72 3.54 -20.70 20.37
C ALA A 72 3.40 -20.34 18.86
N GLN A 73 4.09 -21.07 17.97
CA GLN A 73 3.97 -20.87 16.52
C GLN A 73 2.60 -21.31 16.01
N MET A 74 2.07 -22.40 16.53
CA MET A 74 0.72 -22.87 16.20
C MET A 74 -0.35 -21.85 16.59
N ILE A 75 -0.23 -21.21 17.76
CA ILE A 75 -1.15 -20.16 18.21
C ILE A 75 -1.06 -18.95 17.27
N VAL A 76 0.14 -18.50 16.90
CA VAL A 76 0.32 -17.39 15.94
C VAL A 76 -0.32 -17.73 14.59
N LYS A 77 -0.16 -18.97 14.11
CA LYS A 77 -0.79 -19.44 12.86
C LYS A 77 -2.32 -19.38 12.96
N ILE A 78 -2.91 -19.90 14.05
CA ILE A 78 -4.35 -19.89 14.27
C ILE A 78 -4.88 -18.45 14.30
N VAL A 79 -4.19 -17.53 15.01
CA VAL A 79 -4.59 -16.12 15.06
C VAL A 79 -4.50 -15.48 13.67
N ASN A 80 -3.48 -15.79 12.87
CA ASN A 80 -3.36 -15.30 11.49
C ASN A 80 -4.51 -15.79 10.62
N GLU A 81 -4.86 -17.06 10.68
CA GLU A 81 -5.97 -17.66 9.94
C GLU A 81 -7.31 -17.02 10.31
N GLU A 82 -7.58 -16.83 11.61
CA GLU A 82 -8.82 -16.19 12.09
C GLU A 82 -8.89 -14.71 11.73
N LEU A 83 -7.77 -13.96 11.79
CA LEU A 83 -7.73 -12.58 11.32
C LEU A 83 -7.99 -12.50 9.80
N THR A 84 -7.38 -13.40 9.02
CA THR A 84 -7.59 -13.47 7.57
C THR A 84 -9.06 -13.77 7.25
N ALA A 85 -9.67 -14.75 7.94
CA ALA A 85 -11.08 -15.09 7.77
C ALA A 85 -12.00 -13.91 8.13
N LEU A 86 -11.69 -13.21 9.23
CA LEU A 86 -12.45 -12.03 9.67
C LEU A 86 -12.44 -10.92 8.61
N MET A 87 -11.31 -10.72 7.90
CA MET A 87 -11.16 -9.71 6.85
C MET A 87 -11.64 -10.18 5.46
N GLY A 88 -11.92 -11.48 5.26
CA GLY A 88 -12.53 -11.93 4.02
C GLY A 88 -11.93 -13.13 3.31
N SER A 89 -10.94 -13.79 3.89
CA SER A 89 -10.21 -14.95 3.36
C SER A 89 -9.43 -14.64 2.06
N ASP A 90 -10.12 -14.20 1.00
CA ASP A 90 -9.55 -13.98 -0.33
C ASP A 90 -9.68 -12.54 -0.79
N ALA A 91 -8.72 -12.08 -1.59
CA ALA A 91 -8.82 -10.81 -2.31
C ALA A 91 -9.96 -10.87 -3.34
N LYS A 92 -10.75 -9.80 -3.42
CA LYS A 92 -11.85 -9.68 -4.39
C LYS A 92 -11.58 -8.51 -5.34
N HIS A 93 -11.91 -8.70 -6.61
CA HIS A 93 -11.73 -7.72 -7.67
C HIS A 93 -13.07 -7.20 -8.18
N ILE A 94 -13.03 -6.09 -8.94
CA ILE A 94 -14.20 -5.60 -9.67
C ILE A 94 -14.51 -6.59 -10.79
N THR A 95 -15.78 -7.03 -10.87
CA THR A 95 -16.23 -7.88 -11.95
C THR A 95 -16.57 -7.03 -13.16
N MET A 96 -15.88 -7.27 -14.29
CA MET A 96 -16.10 -6.51 -15.51
C MET A 96 -17.43 -6.90 -16.18
N ASN A 97 -18.17 -5.91 -16.62
CA ASN A 97 -19.40 -6.12 -17.40
C ASN A 97 -19.03 -6.57 -18.82
N PRO A 98 -19.49 -7.75 -19.29
CA PRO A 98 -19.15 -8.23 -20.62
C PRO A 98 -19.92 -7.50 -21.75
N ASN A 99 -21.00 -6.80 -21.43
CA ASN A 99 -21.93 -6.22 -22.42
C ASN A 99 -21.88 -4.68 -22.52
N GLY A 100 -20.89 -4.05 -21.87
CA GLY A 100 -20.75 -2.60 -21.90
C GLY A 100 -19.76 -2.09 -20.83
N PRO A 101 -19.72 -0.77 -20.61
CA PRO A 101 -18.85 -0.25 -19.58
C PRO A 101 -19.29 -0.73 -18.20
N THR A 102 -18.33 -1.13 -17.38
CA THR A 102 -18.57 -1.44 -15.97
C THR A 102 -18.80 -0.17 -15.18
N VAL A 103 -19.97 -0.03 -14.57
CA VAL A 103 -20.37 1.16 -13.81
C VAL A 103 -20.10 0.94 -12.32
N VAL A 104 -19.16 1.69 -11.76
CA VAL A 104 -18.84 1.69 -10.34
C VAL A 104 -19.37 2.97 -9.70
N MET A 105 -20.28 2.84 -8.75
CA MET A 105 -20.86 3.95 -8.02
C MET A 105 -20.16 4.12 -6.66
N LEU A 106 -19.44 5.22 -6.47
CA LEU A 106 -18.72 5.52 -5.23
C LEU A 106 -19.67 6.23 -4.26
N VAL A 107 -19.87 5.63 -3.09
CA VAL A 107 -20.74 6.17 -2.04
C VAL A 107 -19.98 6.33 -0.72
N GLY A 108 -20.48 7.14 0.23
CA GLY A 108 -19.86 7.34 1.53
C GLY A 108 -20.03 8.75 2.08
N LEU A 109 -19.63 8.96 3.32
CA LEU A 109 -19.74 10.26 3.99
C LEU A 109 -18.83 11.32 3.36
N GLN A 110 -19.10 12.59 3.67
CA GLN A 110 -18.24 13.71 3.32
C GLN A 110 -16.88 13.54 4.01
N GLY A 111 -15.79 13.80 3.28
CA GLY A 111 -14.43 13.63 3.81
C GLY A 111 -13.90 12.21 3.81
N ALA A 112 -14.72 11.19 3.51
CA ALA A 112 -14.28 9.80 3.40
C ALA A 112 -13.30 9.55 2.24
N GLY A 113 -13.08 10.52 1.36
CA GLY A 113 -12.10 10.41 0.28
C GLY A 113 -12.63 9.81 -1.02
N LYS A 114 -13.92 9.87 -1.31
CA LYS A 114 -14.55 9.33 -2.53
C LYS A 114 -13.84 9.82 -3.80
N THR A 115 -13.81 11.14 -4.02
CA THR A 115 -13.20 11.77 -5.19
C THR A 115 -11.75 11.34 -5.39
N THR A 116 -10.95 11.40 -4.31
CA THR A 116 -9.52 11.06 -4.39
C THR A 116 -9.30 9.57 -4.63
N ASN A 117 -9.97 8.71 -3.85
CA ASN A 117 -9.76 7.26 -3.99
C ASN A 117 -10.46 6.68 -5.22
N GLY A 118 -11.58 7.26 -5.65
CA GLY A 118 -12.18 6.94 -6.95
C GLY A 118 -11.24 7.26 -8.11
N SER A 119 -10.58 8.41 -8.07
CA SER A 119 -9.56 8.77 -9.07
C SER A 119 -8.34 7.84 -9.02
N LYS A 120 -7.85 7.48 -7.81
CA LYS A 120 -6.77 6.48 -7.65
C LYS A 120 -7.15 5.14 -8.24
N LEU A 121 -8.38 4.67 -7.98
CA LEU A 121 -8.91 3.42 -8.51
C LEU A 121 -9.00 3.45 -10.03
N ALA A 122 -9.53 4.53 -10.61
CA ALA A 122 -9.53 4.73 -12.05
C ALA A 122 -8.11 4.71 -12.64
N GLY A 123 -7.15 5.36 -11.96
CA GLY A 123 -5.73 5.32 -12.31
C GLY A 123 -5.14 3.90 -12.26
N LEU A 124 -5.50 3.11 -11.26
CA LEU A 124 -5.10 1.70 -11.14
C LEU A 124 -5.67 0.88 -12.31
N MET A 125 -6.95 1.06 -12.62
CA MET A 125 -7.59 0.36 -13.76
C MET A 125 -6.95 0.76 -15.08
N LYS A 126 -6.60 2.04 -15.27
CA LYS A 126 -5.89 2.50 -16.46
C LYS A 126 -4.52 1.82 -16.61
N ARG A 127 -3.75 1.69 -15.52
CA ARG A 127 -2.47 0.96 -15.53
C ARG A 127 -2.64 -0.53 -15.89
N GLN A 128 -3.81 -1.10 -15.61
CA GLN A 128 -4.18 -2.46 -16.01
C GLN A 128 -4.74 -2.55 -17.45
N GLY A 129 -4.60 -1.49 -18.23
CA GLY A 129 -5.00 -1.46 -19.65
C GLY A 129 -6.48 -1.18 -19.89
N LYS A 130 -7.24 -0.70 -18.88
CA LYS A 130 -8.63 -0.28 -19.05
C LYS A 130 -8.71 1.19 -19.47
N ASN A 131 -9.86 1.56 -20.06
CA ASN A 131 -10.17 2.93 -20.46
C ASN A 131 -11.28 3.50 -19.54
N PRO A 132 -10.95 4.06 -18.36
CA PRO A 132 -11.93 4.57 -17.40
C PRO A 132 -12.40 5.99 -17.74
N LEU A 133 -13.66 6.29 -17.36
CA LEU A 133 -14.26 7.60 -17.34
C LEU A 133 -14.60 7.98 -15.90
N LEU A 134 -14.17 9.16 -15.45
CA LEU A 134 -14.59 9.75 -14.18
C LEU A 134 -15.83 10.62 -14.40
N VAL A 135 -16.81 10.58 -13.50
CA VAL A 135 -18.07 11.33 -13.62
C VAL A 135 -18.34 12.13 -12.37
N ALA A 136 -18.50 13.44 -12.51
CA ALA A 136 -18.80 14.36 -11.42
C ALA A 136 -20.30 14.40 -11.09
N CYS A 137 -20.72 13.62 -10.10
CA CYS A 137 -22.08 13.64 -9.56
C CYS A 137 -22.20 14.40 -8.21
N ASP A 138 -21.10 14.85 -7.58
CA ASP A 138 -21.10 15.76 -6.43
C ASP A 138 -21.29 17.21 -6.92
N ILE A 139 -22.52 17.55 -7.21
CA ILE A 139 -22.90 18.87 -7.77
C ILE A 139 -23.02 19.97 -6.71
N TYR A 140 -23.12 19.59 -5.43
CA TYR A 140 -23.35 20.53 -4.33
C TYR A 140 -22.07 21.28 -3.95
N ARG A 141 -20.91 20.76 -4.34
CA ARG A 141 -19.60 21.34 -4.07
C ARG A 141 -18.85 21.63 -5.38
N PRO A 142 -18.89 22.87 -5.88
CA PRO A 142 -18.16 23.22 -7.12
C PRO A 142 -16.67 22.87 -7.05
N ALA A 143 -16.07 22.95 -5.87
CA ALA A 143 -14.69 22.54 -5.65
C ALA A 143 -14.47 21.03 -5.87
N ALA A 144 -15.47 20.15 -5.66
CA ALA A 144 -15.34 18.71 -5.89
C ALA A 144 -15.24 18.40 -7.39
N ILE A 145 -16.04 19.07 -8.22
CA ILE A 145 -15.99 18.95 -9.69
C ILE A 145 -14.59 19.36 -10.17
N GLN A 146 -14.08 20.49 -9.69
CA GLN A 146 -12.76 20.97 -10.06
C GLN A 146 -11.66 20.02 -9.57
N GLN A 147 -11.79 19.49 -8.36
CA GLN A 147 -10.85 18.49 -7.81
C GLN A 147 -10.81 17.23 -8.68
N LEU A 148 -11.97 16.73 -9.11
CA LEU A 148 -12.06 15.55 -9.98
C LEU A 148 -11.39 15.81 -11.34
N LYS A 149 -11.59 17.01 -11.92
CA LYS A 149 -10.90 17.43 -13.17
C LYS A 149 -9.39 17.43 -13.00
N VAL A 150 -8.85 18.01 -11.94
CA VAL A 150 -7.42 18.04 -11.66
C VAL A 150 -6.86 16.62 -11.48
N CYS A 151 -7.59 15.72 -10.80
CA CYS A 151 -7.19 14.32 -10.68
C CYS A 151 -7.21 13.62 -12.05
N GLY A 152 -8.26 13.82 -12.84
CA GLY A 152 -8.36 13.27 -14.19
C GLY A 152 -7.22 13.74 -15.10
N GLU A 153 -6.91 15.04 -15.10
CA GLU A 153 -5.81 15.62 -15.86
C GLU A 153 -4.46 15.00 -15.49
N LYS A 154 -4.15 14.93 -14.19
CA LYS A 154 -2.90 14.31 -13.71
C LYS A 154 -2.76 12.83 -14.10
N LEU A 155 -3.86 12.10 -14.16
CA LEU A 155 -3.89 10.69 -14.54
C LEU A 155 -4.07 10.48 -16.05
N GLY A 156 -4.35 11.55 -16.81
CA GLY A 156 -4.72 11.47 -18.23
C GLY A 156 -6.02 10.70 -18.44
N ILE A 157 -7.00 10.82 -17.52
CA ILE A 157 -8.31 10.17 -17.56
C ILE A 157 -9.37 11.23 -17.88
N SER A 158 -10.27 10.92 -18.80
CA SER A 158 -11.38 11.79 -19.15
C SER A 158 -12.35 11.97 -17.99
N VAL A 159 -12.85 13.21 -17.83
CA VAL A 159 -13.85 13.55 -16.82
C VAL A 159 -15.13 14.03 -17.51
N PHE A 160 -16.25 13.40 -17.21
CA PHE A 160 -17.57 13.84 -17.64
C PHE A 160 -18.23 14.66 -16.55
N GLU A 161 -18.72 15.86 -16.90
CA GLU A 161 -19.41 16.76 -15.98
C GLU A 161 -20.48 17.58 -16.68
N ARG A 162 -21.48 18.03 -15.93
CA ARG A 162 -22.60 18.88 -16.39
C ARG A 162 -22.80 20.07 -15.46
N GLY A 163 -21.74 20.51 -14.79
CA GLY A 163 -21.83 21.56 -13.79
C GLY A 163 -22.77 21.18 -12.64
N GLN A 164 -23.74 22.04 -12.34
CA GLN A 164 -24.72 21.82 -11.27
C GLN A 164 -26.03 21.18 -11.78
N ALA A 165 -25.99 20.43 -12.88
CA ALA A 165 -27.17 19.71 -13.38
C ALA A 165 -27.53 18.55 -12.44
N ASN A 166 -28.79 18.05 -12.55
CA ASN A 166 -29.27 16.95 -11.72
C ASN A 166 -28.31 15.73 -11.77
N PRO A 167 -27.86 15.18 -10.62
CA PRO A 167 -26.85 14.11 -10.57
C PRO A 167 -27.34 12.81 -11.21
N VAL A 168 -28.65 12.50 -11.12
CA VAL A 168 -29.24 11.32 -11.76
C VAL A 168 -29.16 11.43 -13.28
N GLN A 169 -29.47 12.62 -13.81
CA GLN A 169 -29.38 12.88 -15.25
C GLN A 169 -27.92 12.85 -15.72
N THR A 170 -27.01 13.47 -14.97
CA THR A 170 -25.56 13.43 -15.25
C THR A 170 -25.04 12.01 -15.32
N ALA A 171 -25.42 11.16 -14.37
CA ALA A 171 -25.01 9.76 -14.34
C ALA A 171 -25.53 8.98 -15.58
N LYS A 172 -26.82 9.16 -15.96
CA LYS A 172 -27.40 8.53 -17.17
C LYS A 172 -26.67 8.95 -18.44
N GLU A 173 -26.46 10.24 -18.61
CA GLU A 173 -25.79 10.78 -19.80
C GLU A 173 -24.32 10.31 -19.86
N ALA A 174 -23.63 10.23 -18.72
CA ALA A 174 -22.27 9.73 -18.65
C ALA A 174 -22.15 8.26 -19.07
N VAL A 175 -23.08 7.40 -18.65
CA VAL A 175 -23.08 5.98 -19.05
C VAL A 175 -23.34 5.83 -20.56
N LEU A 176 -24.25 6.64 -21.11
CA LEU A 176 -24.49 6.68 -22.57
C LEU A 176 -23.26 7.19 -23.33
N TYR A 177 -22.66 8.26 -22.86
CA TYR A 177 -21.42 8.81 -23.40
C TYR A 177 -20.29 7.76 -23.39
N ALA A 178 -20.12 7.04 -22.27
CA ALA A 178 -19.12 5.99 -22.14
C ALA A 178 -19.31 4.88 -23.19
N LYS A 179 -20.55 4.43 -23.42
CA LYS A 179 -20.87 3.43 -24.47
C LYS A 179 -20.52 3.92 -25.87
N GLN A 180 -20.84 5.19 -26.17
CA GLN A 180 -20.60 5.77 -27.49
C GLN A 180 -19.14 6.01 -27.82
N HIS A 181 -18.30 6.25 -26.78
CA HIS A 181 -16.89 6.63 -26.93
C HIS A 181 -15.91 5.50 -26.53
N GLY A 182 -16.40 4.29 -26.27
CA GLY A 182 -15.56 3.12 -26.05
C GLY A 182 -14.81 3.13 -24.71
N PHE A 183 -15.43 3.69 -23.65
CA PHE A 183 -14.91 3.54 -22.30
C PHE A 183 -15.28 2.17 -21.73
N ASP A 184 -14.35 1.53 -21.04
CA ASP A 184 -14.55 0.21 -20.42
C ASP A 184 -15.17 0.31 -19.02
N MET A 185 -14.92 1.42 -18.33
CA MET A 185 -15.35 1.62 -16.96
C MET A 185 -15.86 3.06 -16.75
N VAL A 186 -16.83 3.21 -15.85
CA VAL A 186 -17.40 4.49 -15.45
C VAL A 186 -17.37 4.57 -13.93
N PHE A 187 -16.72 5.58 -13.37
CA PHE A 187 -16.68 5.84 -11.94
C PHE A 187 -17.55 7.05 -11.61
N LEU A 188 -18.68 6.81 -10.95
CA LEU A 188 -19.59 7.88 -10.51
C LEU A 188 -19.15 8.40 -9.15
N ASP A 189 -18.57 9.59 -9.10
CA ASP A 189 -18.21 10.28 -7.85
C ASP A 189 -19.43 11.01 -7.31
N THR A 190 -20.15 10.38 -6.36
CA THR A 190 -21.39 10.90 -5.82
C THR A 190 -21.18 11.86 -4.66
N ALA A 191 -22.19 12.66 -4.35
CA ALA A 191 -22.18 13.53 -3.20
C ALA A 191 -22.00 12.75 -1.89
N GLY A 192 -21.48 13.43 -0.88
CA GLY A 192 -21.45 12.95 0.50
C GLY A 192 -21.86 14.05 1.45
N ARG A 193 -22.52 13.68 2.53
CA ARG A 193 -22.87 14.58 3.64
C ARG A 193 -22.14 14.16 4.90
N LEU A 194 -22.17 15.04 5.92
CA LEU A 194 -21.50 14.77 7.20
C LEU A 194 -22.13 13.58 7.94
N HIS A 195 -23.42 13.38 7.73
CA HIS A 195 -24.17 12.27 8.34
C HIS A 195 -25.04 11.58 7.28
N VAL A 196 -25.43 10.36 7.57
CA VAL A 196 -26.40 9.61 6.78
C VAL A 196 -27.79 10.27 7.01
N ASP A 197 -28.36 10.85 5.98
CA ASP A 197 -29.71 11.43 6.00
C ASP A 197 -30.57 10.90 4.83
N GLU A 198 -31.88 11.01 4.98
CA GLU A 198 -32.82 10.50 3.98
C GLU A 198 -32.66 11.15 2.61
N MET A 199 -32.32 12.43 2.55
CA MET A 199 -32.15 13.15 1.29
C MET A 199 -30.99 12.60 0.49
N LEU A 200 -29.82 12.36 1.14
CA LEU A 200 -28.68 11.74 0.50
C LEU A 200 -29.02 10.34 0.03
N MET A 201 -29.65 9.54 0.91
CA MET A 201 -29.95 8.14 0.59
C MET A 201 -30.96 8.00 -0.54
N ASN A 202 -31.94 8.88 -0.62
CA ASN A 202 -32.90 8.89 -1.73
C ASN A 202 -32.23 9.29 -3.04
N GLU A 203 -31.36 10.32 -3.06
CA GLU A 203 -30.58 10.68 -4.25
C GLU A 203 -29.72 9.51 -4.74
N LEU A 204 -29.02 8.83 -3.83
CA LEU A 204 -28.20 7.67 -4.18
C LEU A 204 -29.05 6.50 -4.71
N LYS A 205 -30.25 6.26 -4.15
CA LYS A 205 -31.20 5.28 -4.68
C LYS A 205 -31.69 5.64 -6.08
N ASP A 206 -31.95 6.92 -6.32
CA ASP A 206 -32.39 7.40 -7.63
C ASP A 206 -31.30 7.22 -8.69
N ILE A 207 -30.04 7.51 -8.34
CA ILE A 207 -28.88 7.22 -9.21
C ILE A 207 -28.77 5.72 -9.45
N LYS A 208 -28.81 4.89 -8.38
CA LYS A 208 -28.76 3.42 -8.48
C LYS A 208 -29.85 2.89 -9.42
N ALA A 209 -31.10 3.34 -9.26
CA ALA A 209 -32.21 2.91 -10.09
C ALA A 209 -32.05 3.34 -11.56
N ALA A 210 -31.47 4.52 -11.78
CA ALA A 210 -31.32 5.14 -13.09
C ALA A 210 -30.23 4.47 -13.96
N VAL A 211 -29.08 4.09 -13.36
CA VAL A 211 -27.91 3.59 -14.10
C VAL A 211 -27.66 2.10 -13.86
N LYS A 212 -28.26 1.51 -12.84
CA LYS A 212 -28.06 0.11 -12.43
C LYS A 212 -26.57 -0.24 -12.39
N PRO A 213 -25.81 0.35 -11.45
CA PRO A 213 -24.38 0.14 -11.39
C PRO A 213 -24.05 -1.34 -11.23
N ASP A 214 -22.97 -1.79 -11.83
CA ASP A 214 -22.45 -3.15 -11.68
C ASP A 214 -21.85 -3.33 -10.30
N GLU A 215 -21.39 -2.25 -9.66
CA GLU A 215 -20.84 -2.26 -8.31
C GLU A 215 -21.10 -0.94 -7.58
N ILE A 216 -21.64 -1.04 -6.37
CA ILE A 216 -21.75 0.08 -5.41
C ILE A 216 -20.63 -0.09 -4.39
N MET A 217 -19.64 0.79 -4.47
CA MET A 217 -18.44 0.75 -3.64
C MET A 217 -18.52 1.84 -2.56
N LEU A 218 -18.61 1.41 -1.31
CA LEU A 218 -18.56 2.30 -0.16
C LEU A 218 -17.13 2.69 0.15
N VAL A 219 -16.85 3.99 0.15
CA VAL A 219 -15.57 4.54 0.60
C VAL A 219 -15.68 4.95 2.06
N VAL A 220 -14.83 4.35 2.90
CA VAL A 220 -14.82 4.53 4.36
C VAL A 220 -13.46 5.05 4.80
N ASP A 221 -13.45 6.08 5.66
CA ASP A 221 -12.24 6.59 6.28
C ASP A 221 -11.83 5.67 7.43
N ALA A 222 -10.71 4.98 7.29
CA ALA A 222 -10.20 4.04 8.29
C ALA A 222 -9.89 4.70 9.64
N MET A 223 -9.60 6.02 9.64
CA MET A 223 -9.24 6.75 10.86
C MET A 223 -10.44 7.09 11.75
N THR A 224 -11.68 6.99 11.25
CA THR A 224 -12.89 7.37 12.01
C THR A 224 -13.39 6.27 12.96
N GLY A 225 -12.68 5.14 13.06
CA GLY A 225 -12.96 4.09 14.04
C GLY A 225 -14.40 3.56 13.97
N GLN A 226 -15.12 3.60 15.09
CA GLN A 226 -16.49 3.05 15.18
C GLN A 226 -17.51 3.81 14.32
N ASP A 227 -17.31 5.10 14.05
CA ASP A 227 -18.21 5.87 13.17
C ASP A 227 -18.14 5.33 11.73
N ALA A 228 -16.98 4.86 11.28
CA ALA A 228 -16.84 4.18 10.01
C ALA A 228 -17.74 2.93 9.92
N VAL A 229 -17.81 2.16 11.00
CA VAL A 229 -18.60 0.92 11.09
C VAL A 229 -20.09 1.24 11.06
N ASN A 230 -20.54 2.24 11.83
CA ASN A 230 -21.92 2.68 11.88
C ASN A 230 -22.39 3.22 10.51
N ALA A 231 -21.54 4.04 9.87
CA ALA A 231 -21.84 4.53 8.52
C ALA A 231 -21.93 3.37 7.52
N ALA A 232 -20.99 2.44 7.56
CA ALA A 232 -20.98 1.28 6.66
C ALA A 232 -22.25 0.43 6.81
N GLN A 233 -22.70 0.21 8.04
CA GLN A 233 -23.95 -0.50 8.30
C GLN A 233 -25.14 0.25 7.66
N SER A 234 -25.27 1.53 7.92
CA SER A 234 -26.36 2.35 7.37
C SER A 234 -26.37 2.36 5.84
N PHE A 235 -25.21 2.58 5.19
CA PHE A 235 -25.12 2.52 3.73
C PHE A 235 -25.51 1.14 3.20
N ASN A 236 -25.11 0.06 3.87
CA ASN A 236 -25.46 -1.27 3.45
C ASN A 236 -26.96 -1.55 3.57
N GLU A 237 -27.62 -1.13 4.65
CA GLU A 237 -29.06 -1.28 4.87
C GLU A 237 -29.89 -0.49 3.81
N TRP A 238 -29.44 0.71 3.43
CA TRP A 238 -30.16 1.55 2.49
C TRP A 238 -29.92 1.21 1.02
N LEU A 239 -28.69 0.83 0.68
CA LEU A 239 -28.25 0.69 -0.73
C LEU A 239 -27.90 -0.73 -1.11
N ASP A 240 -27.76 -1.66 -0.15
CA ASP A 240 -27.18 -2.98 -0.40
C ASP A 240 -25.88 -2.85 -1.22
N ILE A 241 -24.84 -2.33 -0.57
CA ILE A 241 -23.52 -2.11 -1.19
C ILE A 241 -22.90 -3.42 -1.62
N ASP A 242 -22.00 -3.40 -2.63
CA ASP A 242 -21.34 -4.61 -3.13
C ASP A 242 -19.94 -4.80 -2.54
N ALA A 243 -19.25 -3.69 -2.27
CA ALA A 243 -17.88 -3.70 -1.77
C ALA A 243 -17.56 -2.47 -0.92
N VAL A 244 -16.45 -2.57 -0.20
CA VAL A 244 -15.88 -1.48 0.59
C VAL A 244 -14.47 -1.15 0.10
N MET A 245 -14.14 0.14 0.10
CA MET A 245 -12.79 0.67 -0.07
C MET A 245 -12.41 1.44 1.18
N LEU A 246 -11.30 1.09 1.79
CA LEU A 246 -10.76 1.83 2.93
C LEU A 246 -9.86 2.97 2.43
N SER A 247 -10.10 4.16 2.92
CA SER A 247 -9.24 5.32 2.68
C SER A 247 -8.38 5.63 3.91
N LYS A 248 -7.27 6.34 3.71
CA LYS A 248 -6.36 6.82 4.77
C LYS A 248 -5.82 5.72 5.69
N LEU A 249 -5.63 4.52 5.14
CA LEU A 249 -5.15 3.38 5.92
C LEU A 249 -3.71 3.61 6.44
N ASP A 250 -2.92 4.42 5.75
CA ASP A 250 -1.57 4.86 6.15
C ASP A 250 -1.55 5.67 7.45
N GLY A 251 -2.61 6.44 7.71
CA GLY A 251 -2.80 7.19 8.95
C GLY A 251 -3.44 6.39 10.10
N ASP A 252 -3.99 5.22 9.79
CA ASP A 252 -4.68 4.39 10.79
C ASP A 252 -3.71 3.48 11.55
N ALA A 253 -3.18 4.00 12.66
CA ALA A 253 -2.35 3.21 13.56
C ALA A 253 -3.14 2.13 14.33
N ARG A 254 -4.47 2.22 14.38
CA ARG A 254 -5.35 1.34 15.16
C ARG A 254 -5.83 0.14 14.36
N GLY A 255 -6.26 0.32 13.11
CA GLY A 255 -6.70 -0.73 12.20
C GLY A 255 -8.07 -1.34 12.47
N GLY A 256 -8.81 -0.83 13.44
CA GLY A 256 -10.07 -1.41 13.89
C GLY A 256 -11.20 -1.34 12.88
N ALA A 257 -11.22 -0.30 12.05
CA ALA A 257 -12.22 -0.14 11.00
C ALA A 257 -12.16 -1.28 9.97
N ALA A 258 -10.96 -1.68 9.53
CA ALA A 258 -10.76 -2.78 8.58
C ALA A 258 -11.35 -4.10 9.08
N LEU A 259 -11.13 -4.40 10.37
CA LEU A 259 -11.63 -5.62 11.02
C LEU A 259 -13.15 -5.59 11.24
N SER A 260 -13.70 -4.42 11.55
CA SER A 260 -15.12 -4.28 11.95
C SER A 260 -16.07 -4.10 10.78
N VAL A 261 -15.70 -3.30 9.77
CA VAL A 261 -16.59 -2.96 8.65
C VAL A 261 -17.05 -4.20 7.90
N ARG A 262 -16.12 -5.11 7.58
CA ARG A 262 -16.49 -6.37 6.92
C ARG A 262 -17.37 -7.25 7.80
N ALA A 263 -17.04 -7.40 9.08
CA ALA A 263 -17.80 -8.25 10.00
C ALA A 263 -19.24 -7.76 10.18
N VAL A 264 -19.47 -6.44 10.13
CA VAL A 264 -20.80 -5.83 10.29
C VAL A 264 -21.59 -5.81 8.98
N THR A 265 -20.95 -5.52 7.85
CA THR A 265 -21.64 -5.41 6.55
C THR A 265 -21.75 -6.75 5.82
N GLY A 266 -20.86 -7.70 6.10
CA GLY A 266 -20.72 -8.94 5.31
C GLY A 266 -20.09 -8.71 3.92
N LYS A 267 -19.79 -7.45 3.55
CA LYS A 267 -19.31 -7.09 2.21
C LYS A 267 -17.77 -7.09 2.13
N PRO A 268 -17.18 -7.51 1.00
CA PRO A 268 -15.74 -7.59 0.86
C PRO A 268 -15.09 -6.20 0.84
N ILE A 269 -13.93 -6.09 1.49
CA ILE A 269 -13.03 -4.96 1.26
C ILE A 269 -12.22 -5.31 0.01
N LYS A 270 -12.26 -4.46 -1.03
CA LYS A 270 -11.57 -4.72 -2.29
C LYS A 270 -10.28 -3.89 -2.46
N PHE A 271 -10.28 -2.67 -1.94
CA PHE A 271 -9.16 -1.74 -2.12
C PHE A 271 -8.85 -0.97 -0.84
N ALA A 272 -7.60 -0.52 -0.72
CA ALA A 272 -7.13 0.34 0.35
C ALA A 272 -6.30 1.51 -0.22
N GLY A 273 -6.63 2.73 0.21
CA GLY A 273 -5.80 3.92 -0.01
C GLY A 273 -4.75 3.99 1.09
N ILE A 274 -3.48 3.99 0.68
CA ILE A 274 -2.32 3.82 1.56
C ILE A 274 -1.38 5.03 1.57
N GLY A 275 -1.85 6.18 1.16
CA GLY A 275 -1.08 7.42 1.12
C GLY A 275 -1.82 8.53 0.38
N GLU A 276 -1.16 9.67 0.16
CA GLU A 276 -1.77 10.85 -0.46
C GLU A 276 -1.64 10.91 -1.98
N LYS A 277 -0.63 10.26 -2.56
CA LYS A 277 -0.38 10.28 -4.00
C LYS A 277 -1.46 9.54 -4.77
N LEU A 278 -1.63 9.87 -6.05
CA LEU A 278 -2.63 9.23 -6.91
C LEU A 278 -2.30 7.76 -7.21
N GLU A 279 -1.07 7.33 -7.00
CA GLU A 279 -0.60 5.94 -7.13
C GLU A 279 -0.82 5.14 -5.85
N ASP A 280 -1.04 5.79 -4.70
CA ASP A 280 -1.11 5.15 -3.38
C ASP A 280 -2.47 4.47 -3.15
N ILE A 281 -2.70 3.42 -3.89
CA ILE A 281 -3.83 2.50 -3.77
C ILE A 281 -3.35 1.08 -4.01
N GLU A 282 -3.86 0.14 -3.23
CA GLU A 282 -3.58 -1.28 -3.42
C GLU A 282 -4.86 -2.12 -3.35
N SER A 283 -4.86 -3.30 -3.99
CA SER A 283 -5.87 -4.32 -3.75
C SER A 283 -5.79 -4.80 -2.31
N PHE A 284 -6.94 -5.00 -1.68
CA PHE A 284 -6.97 -5.47 -0.30
C PHE A 284 -6.78 -6.99 -0.25
N HIS A 285 -5.69 -7.42 0.36
CA HIS A 285 -5.34 -8.82 0.57
C HIS A 285 -5.48 -9.18 2.05
N PRO A 286 -6.54 -9.89 2.46
CA PRO A 286 -6.78 -10.22 3.86
C PRO A 286 -5.61 -10.92 4.56
N ASP A 287 -4.97 -11.88 3.90
CA ASP A 287 -3.81 -12.63 4.39
C ASP A 287 -2.60 -11.74 4.65
N ARG A 288 -2.31 -10.80 3.75
CA ARG A 288 -1.21 -9.83 3.91
C ARG A 288 -1.50 -8.83 5.03
N MET A 289 -2.76 -8.38 5.13
CA MET A 289 -3.17 -7.48 6.22
C MET A 289 -3.08 -8.17 7.58
N ALA A 290 -3.49 -9.45 7.69
CA ALA A 290 -3.30 -10.24 8.90
C ALA A 290 -1.82 -10.37 9.26
N SER A 291 -0.96 -10.67 8.29
CA SER A 291 0.50 -10.75 8.48
C SER A 291 1.11 -9.41 8.94
N ARG A 292 0.65 -8.28 8.38
CA ARG A 292 1.06 -6.92 8.82
C ARG A 292 0.66 -6.67 10.28
N ILE A 293 -0.58 -6.98 10.65
CA ILE A 293 -1.09 -6.84 12.03
C ILE A 293 -0.27 -7.68 13.01
N LEU A 294 0.17 -8.87 12.62
CA LEU A 294 0.98 -9.74 13.45
C LEU A 294 2.47 -9.39 13.49
N GLY A 295 2.91 -8.35 12.76
CA GLY A 295 4.30 -7.96 12.67
C GLY A 295 5.19 -8.97 11.91
N MET A 296 4.58 -9.80 11.08
CA MET A 296 5.27 -10.82 10.28
C MET A 296 5.81 -10.26 8.96
N GLY A 297 5.50 -8.99 8.65
CA GLY A 297 5.85 -8.33 7.40
C GLY A 297 4.94 -8.72 6.24
N ASP A 298 5.16 -8.07 5.11
CA ASP A 298 4.42 -8.31 3.87
C ASP A 298 5.38 -8.41 2.69
N VAL A 299 6.06 -9.53 2.60
CA VAL A 299 7.06 -9.78 1.56
C VAL A 299 6.43 -9.86 0.17
N LEU A 300 5.18 -10.35 0.07
CA LEU A 300 4.50 -10.50 -1.23
C LEU A 300 4.15 -9.14 -1.84
N SER A 301 3.60 -8.21 -1.05
CA SER A 301 3.36 -6.83 -1.52
C SER A 301 4.66 -6.12 -1.92
N LEU A 302 5.76 -6.40 -1.23
CA LEU A 302 7.06 -5.85 -1.60
C LEU A 302 7.54 -6.40 -2.95
N ILE A 303 7.39 -7.71 -3.17
CA ILE A 303 7.73 -8.35 -4.46
C ILE A 303 6.87 -7.76 -5.59
N GLU A 304 5.56 -7.63 -5.40
CA GLU A 304 4.65 -7.06 -6.42
C GLU A 304 4.99 -5.60 -6.75
N LYS A 305 5.31 -4.78 -5.74
CA LYS A 305 5.79 -3.41 -5.98
C LYS A 305 7.11 -3.39 -6.74
N ALA A 306 8.02 -4.32 -6.41
CA ALA A 306 9.27 -4.48 -7.12
C ALA A 306 9.04 -4.92 -8.58
N GLU A 307 8.12 -5.86 -8.82
CA GLU A 307 7.76 -6.32 -10.17
C GLU A 307 7.09 -5.20 -10.99
N GLN A 308 6.21 -4.41 -10.40
CA GLN A 308 5.58 -3.26 -11.08
C GLN A 308 6.58 -2.15 -11.42
N ALA A 309 7.58 -1.95 -10.57
CA ALA A 309 8.68 -1.01 -10.82
C ALA A 309 9.74 -1.59 -11.78
N TYR A 310 9.68 -2.90 -12.04
CA TYR A 310 10.70 -3.65 -12.77
C TYR A 310 10.36 -3.70 -14.25
N ASP A 311 11.06 -2.89 -15.03
CA ASP A 311 11.09 -3.03 -16.50
C ASP A 311 12.05 -4.16 -16.86
N ALA A 312 11.50 -5.34 -17.19
CA ALA A 312 12.28 -6.54 -17.50
C ALA A 312 13.35 -6.30 -18.59
N LYS A 313 13.08 -5.41 -19.53
CA LYS A 313 14.03 -5.03 -20.59
C LYS A 313 15.19 -4.21 -20.04
N LYS A 314 14.91 -3.22 -19.20
CA LYS A 314 15.96 -2.42 -18.53
C LYS A 314 16.81 -3.25 -17.57
N ALA A 315 16.20 -4.24 -16.93
CA ALA A 315 16.93 -5.14 -16.04
C ALA A 315 17.89 -6.06 -16.79
N ALA A 316 17.47 -6.62 -17.92
CA ALA A 316 18.36 -7.41 -18.78
C ALA A 316 19.52 -6.56 -19.32
N GLU A 317 19.26 -5.33 -19.76
CA GLU A 317 20.28 -4.37 -20.17
C GLU A 317 21.24 -4.02 -19.02
N MET A 318 20.71 -3.87 -17.80
CA MET A 318 21.51 -3.59 -16.61
C MET A 318 22.39 -4.78 -16.23
N GLU A 319 21.88 -6.01 -16.27
CA GLU A 319 22.65 -7.22 -16.03
C GLU A 319 23.80 -7.35 -17.04
N GLU A 320 23.54 -7.05 -18.31
CA GLU A 320 24.57 -7.05 -19.34
C GLU A 320 25.62 -5.96 -19.09
N LYS A 321 25.23 -4.74 -18.72
CA LYS A 321 26.14 -3.65 -18.35
C LYS A 321 27.00 -3.99 -17.13
N LEU A 322 26.40 -4.65 -16.11
CA LEU A 322 27.15 -5.11 -14.93
C LEU A 322 28.16 -6.19 -15.29
N ARG A 323 27.79 -7.18 -16.11
CA ARG A 323 28.69 -8.24 -16.60
C ARG A 323 29.82 -7.68 -17.48
N SER A 324 29.51 -6.70 -18.33
CA SER A 324 30.49 -6.08 -19.23
C SER A 324 31.34 -4.97 -18.59
N ASN A 325 31.19 -4.74 -17.28
CA ASN A 325 31.88 -3.66 -16.53
C ASN A 325 31.64 -2.26 -17.09
N LYS A 326 30.45 -2.04 -17.69
CA LYS A 326 30.01 -0.78 -18.29
C LYS A 326 29.05 0.03 -17.40
N PHE A 327 28.97 -0.31 -16.11
CA PHE A 327 28.12 0.39 -15.14
C PHE A 327 28.61 1.82 -14.92
N THR A 328 27.72 2.81 -15.11
CA THR A 328 28.02 4.24 -15.09
C THR A 328 27.37 4.95 -13.90
N LEU A 329 27.74 6.21 -13.64
CA LEU A 329 27.03 7.06 -12.67
C LEU A 329 25.60 7.40 -13.11
N GLN A 330 25.31 7.39 -14.43
CA GLN A 330 23.94 7.52 -14.93
C GLN A 330 23.11 6.29 -14.54
N ASP A 331 23.63 5.08 -14.75
CA ASP A 331 22.94 3.84 -14.35
C ASP A 331 22.72 3.80 -12.83
N PHE A 332 23.67 4.29 -12.04
CA PHE A 332 23.53 4.41 -10.58
C PHE A 332 22.41 5.39 -10.18
N TYR A 333 22.33 6.54 -10.86
CA TYR A 333 21.26 7.51 -10.67
C TYR A 333 19.89 6.93 -11.03
N ASP A 334 19.79 6.25 -12.16
CA ASP A 334 18.55 5.64 -12.62
C ASP A 334 18.04 4.58 -11.63
N GLN A 335 18.96 3.77 -11.05
CA GLN A 335 18.64 2.83 -9.97
C GLN A 335 18.14 3.53 -8.70
N MET A 336 18.77 4.64 -8.32
CA MET A 336 18.37 5.41 -7.15
C MET A 336 16.99 6.04 -7.32
N VAL A 337 16.65 6.54 -8.51
CA VAL A 337 15.32 7.05 -8.86
C VAL A 337 14.29 5.92 -8.83
N GLN A 338 14.63 4.75 -9.36
CA GLN A 338 13.76 3.58 -9.33
C GLN A 338 13.49 3.10 -7.89
N MET A 339 14.52 3.08 -7.02
CA MET A 339 14.33 2.78 -5.60
C MET A 339 13.39 3.80 -4.92
N LYS A 340 13.53 5.10 -5.22
CA LYS A 340 12.62 6.13 -4.72
C LYS A 340 11.16 5.91 -5.16
N SER A 341 10.94 5.41 -6.37
CA SER A 341 9.59 5.13 -6.88
C SER A 341 8.90 3.94 -6.18
N MET A 342 9.67 3.05 -5.54
CA MET A 342 9.14 1.92 -4.75
C MET A 342 8.65 2.33 -3.35
N GLY A 343 8.80 3.58 -2.96
CA GLY A 343 8.47 4.11 -1.64
C GLY A 343 9.71 4.52 -0.84
N SER A 344 9.48 5.00 0.39
CA SER A 344 10.62 5.32 1.26
C SER A 344 11.37 4.04 1.66
N MET A 345 12.69 4.12 1.85
CA MET A 345 13.48 2.99 2.32
C MET A 345 12.99 2.48 3.69
N GLN A 346 12.41 3.37 4.49
CA GLN A 346 11.80 3.02 5.78
C GLN A 346 10.54 2.17 5.57
N ASP A 347 9.73 2.47 4.55
CA ASP A 347 8.54 1.68 4.20
C ASP A 347 8.93 0.28 3.69
N ILE A 348 10.01 0.20 2.89
CA ILE A 348 10.56 -1.07 2.41
C ILE A 348 11.05 -1.92 3.59
N LEU A 349 11.83 -1.34 4.51
CA LEU A 349 12.34 -2.03 5.70
C LEU A 349 11.19 -2.48 6.63
N ALA A 350 10.14 -1.68 6.74
CA ALA A 350 8.99 -2.01 7.57
C ALA A 350 8.17 -3.21 7.04
N GLN A 351 8.20 -3.47 5.74
CA GLN A 351 7.51 -4.60 5.11
C GLN A 351 8.30 -5.93 5.24
N LEU A 352 9.57 -5.87 5.65
CA LEU A 352 10.36 -7.07 5.89
C LEU A 352 10.04 -7.71 7.25
N PRO A 353 10.07 -9.04 7.35
CA PRO A 353 9.91 -9.74 8.63
C PRO A 353 10.95 -9.27 9.65
N GLY A 354 10.50 -8.72 10.79
CA GLY A 354 11.39 -8.16 11.82
C GLY A 354 11.88 -6.74 11.54
N GLY A 355 11.42 -6.08 10.48
CA GLY A 355 11.81 -4.72 10.10
C GLY A 355 11.48 -3.65 11.15
N ALA A 356 10.47 -3.89 12.00
CA ALA A 356 10.16 -3.03 13.13
C ALA A 356 11.34 -2.84 14.10
N ASN A 357 12.25 -3.81 14.19
CA ASN A 357 13.46 -3.72 15.03
C ASN A 357 14.60 -2.92 14.36
N LEU A 358 14.48 -2.60 13.06
CA LEU A 358 15.45 -1.83 12.29
C LEU A 358 15.13 -0.32 12.23
N LYS A 359 14.10 0.15 12.95
CA LYS A 359 13.70 1.57 13.03
C LYS A 359 14.84 2.50 13.48
N ASN A 360 15.88 1.99 14.12
CA ASN A 360 17.04 2.76 14.55
C ASN A 360 18.14 2.91 13.48
N VAL A 361 17.99 2.33 12.32
CA VAL A 361 18.86 2.61 11.18
C VAL A 361 18.38 3.92 10.55
N GLN A 362 18.93 5.02 11.04
CA GLN A 362 18.77 6.33 10.40
C GLN A 362 19.45 6.25 9.03
N LEU A 363 18.68 5.92 8.01
CA LEU A 363 19.11 6.16 6.64
C LEU A 363 19.09 7.67 6.43
N ASP A 364 20.24 8.23 6.18
CA ASP A 364 20.40 9.67 6.00
C ASP A 364 19.79 10.07 4.63
N GLU A 365 18.50 10.41 4.63
CA GLU A 365 17.80 10.91 3.45
C GLU A 365 18.50 12.14 2.85
N LYS A 366 19.21 12.93 3.69
CA LYS A 366 20.01 14.05 3.23
C LYS A 366 21.22 13.59 2.44
N ALA A 367 21.84 12.47 2.82
CA ALA A 367 22.97 11.91 2.05
C ALA A 367 22.53 11.44 0.66
N MET A 368 21.34 10.84 0.54
CA MET A 368 20.77 10.47 -0.76
C MET A 368 20.46 11.71 -1.62
N ALA A 369 19.85 12.74 -1.03
CA ALA A 369 19.58 13.99 -1.72
C ALA A 369 20.87 14.69 -2.17
N HIS A 370 21.91 14.68 -1.36
CA HIS A 370 23.24 15.21 -1.71
C HIS A 370 23.86 14.43 -2.87
N THR A 371 23.78 13.11 -2.85
CA THR A 371 24.26 12.24 -3.94
C THR A 371 23.55 12.55 -5.26
N GLU A 372 22.24 12.70 -5.24
CA GLU A 372 21.43 13.08 -6.37
C GLU A 372 21.85 14.45 -6.93
N ALA A 373 21.98 15.45 -6.06
CA ALA A 373 22.39 16.80 -6.44
C ALA A 373 23.78 16.83 -7.11
N ILE A 374 24.74 16.03 -6.60
CA ILE A 374 26.08 15.90 -7.19
C ILE A 374 25.99 15.31 -8.59
N ILE A 375 25.26 14.21 -8.79
CA ILE A 375 25.14 13.54 -10.09
C ILE A 375 24.41 14.43 -11.08
N LEU A 376 23.34 15.12 -10.68
CA LEU A 376 22.61 16.05 -11.53
C LEU A 376 23.45 17.27 -11.96
N SER A 377 24.43 17.66 -11.14
CA SER A 377 25.38 18.74 -11.45
C SER A 377 26.49 18.33 -12.42
N MET A 378 26.59 17.05 -12.78
CA MET A 378 27.51 16.51 -13.78
C MET A 378 26.91 16.61 -15.19
N THR A 379 27.77 16.78 -16.18
CA THR A 379 27.38 16.64 -17.59
C THR A 379 27.13 15.18 -17.96
N PRO A 380 26.35 14.86 -19.01
CA PRO A 380 26.15 13.47 -19.44
C PRO A 380 27.47 12.71 -19.65
N LYS A 381 28.45 13.32 -20.29
CA LYS A 381 29.80 12.73 -20.51
C LYS A 381 30.53 12.42 -19.20
N GLU A 382 30.34 13.23 -18.16
CA GLU A 382 30.96 13.02 -16.85
C GLU A 382 30.24 11.88 -16.07
N ARG A 383 28.93 11.71 -16.26
CA ARG A 383 28.18 10.59 -15.68
C ARG A 383 28.53 9.27 -16.34
N GLU A 384 28.77 9.27 -17.66
CA GLU A 384 29.19 8.08 -18.41
C GLU A 384 30.63 7.69 -18.10
N ASN A 385 31.54 8.67 -17.99
CA ASN A 385 32.96 8.43 -17.73
C ASN A 385 33.50 9.30 -16.59
N PRO A 386 33.40 8.84 -15.33
CA PRO A 386 33.89 9.58 -14.17
C PRO A 386 35.39 9.88 -14.17
N ASN A 387 36.18 9.15 -14.95
CA ASN A 387 37.64 9.34 -15.01
C ASN A 387 38.05 10.71 -15.61
N ILE A 388 37.14 11.37 -16.36
CA ILE A 388 37.42 12.71 -16.90
C ILE A 388 37.25 13.84 -15.89
N ILE A 389 36.74 13.52 -14.67
CA ILE A 389 36.41 14.51 -13.63
C ILE A 389 37.68 14.89 -12.88
N GLY A 390 38.42 15.86 -13.42
CA GLY A 390 39.61 16.48 -12.80
C GLY A 390 39.25 17.56 -11.76
N ALA A 391 40.26 18.17 -11.14
CA ALA A 391 40.08 19.09 -9.99
C ALA A 391 39.15 20.30 -10.34
N SER A 392 39.26 20.89 -11.52
CA SER A 392 38.42 22.00 -11.96
C SER A 392 36.95 21.59 -12.08
N ARG A 393 36.69 20.41 -12.65
CA ARG A 393 35.31 19.86 -12.80
C ARG A 393 34.72 19.51 -11.44
N LYS A 394 35.49 18.96 -10.51
CA LYS A 394 35.03 18.70 -9.13
C LYS A 394 34.57 19.97 -8.43
N LYS A 395 35.33 21.08 -8.58
CA LYS A 395 34.92 22.38 -8.02
C LYS A 395 33.60 22.88 -8.62
N ARG A 396 33.44 22.77 -9.95
CA ARG A 396 32.20 23.17 -10.64
C ARG A 396 31.00 22.31 -10.21
N ILE A 397 31.17 20.98 -10.13
CA ILE A 397 30.13 20.03 -9.70
C ILE A 397 29.73 20.32 -8.25
N ALA A 398 30.69 20.51 -7.35
CA ALA A 398 30.44 20.85 -5.96
C ALA A 398 29.65 22.16 -5.81
N ALA A 399 30.05 23.21 -6.55
CA ALA A 399 29.36 24.49 -6.56
C ALA A 399 27.92 24.37 -7.11
N GLY A 400 27.70 23.57 -8.18
CA GLY A 400 26.38 23.32 -8.75
C GLY A 400 25.45 22.52 -7.80
N ALA A 401 26.01 21.63 -7.00
CA ALA A 401 25.28 20.84 -6.01
C ALA A 401 25.06 21.58 -4.66
N GLY A 402 25.68 22.75 -4.46
CA GLY A 402 25.67 23.45 -3.15
C GLY A 402 26.43 22.70 -2.06
N LEU A 403 27.44 21.88 -2.43
CA LEU A 403 28.19 21.00 -1.55
C LEU A 403 29.71 21.25 -1.63
N ARG A 404 30.49 20.54 -0.83
CA ARG A 404 31.95 20.64 -0.82
C ARG A 404 32.59 19.68 -1.83
N VAL A 405 33.81 20.01 -2.24
CA VAL A 405 34.63 19.14 -3.12
C VAL A 405 34.89 17.77 -2.50
N GLU A 406 34.97 17.73 -1.16
CA GLU A 406 35.13 16.48 -0.40
C GLU A 406 33.95 15.51 -0.61
N ASP A 407 32.73 16.04 -0.69
CA ASP A 407 31.51 15.22 -0.90
C ASP A 407 31.52 14.61 -2.30
N VAL A 408 31.93 15.38 -3.31
CA VAL A 408 32.15 14.88 -4.68
C VAL A 408 33.23 13.78 -4.70
N ASN A 409 34.35 13.97 -3.97
CA ASN A 409 35.40 12.96 -3.88
C ASN A 409 34.91 11.69 -3.19
N ARG A 410 34.10 11.85 -2.13
CA ARG A 410 33.51 10.71 -1.39
C ARG A 410 32.61 9.89 -2.31
N LEU A 411 31.71 10.53 -3.05
CA LEU A 411 30.84 9.87 -4.01
C LEU A 411 31.64 9.11 -5.08
N LEU A 412 32.61 9.75 -5.73
CA LEU A 412 33.43 9.10 -6.75
C LEU A 412 34.21 7.90 -6.21
N LYS A 413 34.74 8.00 -4.98
CA LYS A 413 35.43 6.90 -4.31
C LYS A 413 34.50 5.74 -4.00
N SER A 414 33.31 6.02 -3.44
CA SER A 414 32.29 5.00 -3.14
C SER A 414 31.80 4.31 -4.41
N PHE A 415 31.59 5.05 -5.47
CA PHE A 415 31.21 4.52 -6.77
C PHE A 415 32.27 3.57 -7.34
N GLU A 416 33.56 3.94 -7.28
CA GLU A 416 34.65 3.09 -7.74
C GLU A 416 34.77 1.81 -6.88
N GLN A 417 34.62 1.92 -5.57
CA GLN A 417 34.61 0.76 -4.67
C GLN A 417 33.47 -0.21 -5.00
N MET A 418 32.28 0.33 -5.29
CA MET A 418 31.12 -0.45 -5.72
C MET A 418 31.40 -1.16 -7.05
N ARG A 419 31.99 -0.49 -8.04
CA ARG A 419 32.38 -1.12 -9.32
C ARG A 419 33.34 -2.28 -9.13
N VAL A 420 34.35 -2.12 -8.26
CA VAL A 420 35.32 -3.17 -7.93
C VAL A 420 34.59 -4.36 -7.27
N MET A 421 33.69 -4.10 -6.35
CA MET A 421 32.90 -5.14 -5.68
C MET A 421 32.03 -5.90 -6.69
N ILE A 422 31.30 -5.21 -7.55
CA ILE A 422 30.48 -5.82 -8.61
C ILE A 422 31.35 -6.73 -9.50
N LYS A 423 32.52 -6.26 -9.91
CA LYS A 423 33.46 -7.06 -10.71
C LYS A 423 33.90 -8.34 -10.03
N GLN A 424 34.09 -8.32 -8.71
CA GLN A 424 34.43 -9.50 -7.93
C GLN A 424 33.32 -10.54 -7.85
N PHE A 425 32.06 -10.07 -7.88
CA PHE A 425 30.87 -10.94 -7.80
C PHE A 425 30.35 -11.40 -9.17
N SER A 426 30.75 -10.75 -10.28
CA SER A 426 30.32 -11.09 -11.65
C SER A 426 31.28 -12.04 -12.38
N GLY A 427 32.39 -12.46 -11.76
CA GLY A 427 33.42 -13.33 -12.38
C GLY A 427 33.07 -14.82 -12.33
N PRO A 428 33.64 -15.64 -13.25
CA PRO A 428 33.47 -17.08 -13.21
C PRO A 428 34.06 -17.67 -11.92
N GLY A 429 33.17 -18.11 -11.01
CA GLY A 429 33.55 -18.62 -9.67
C GLY A 429 32.80 -17.95 -8.50
N ALA A 430 31.94 -16.97 -8.76
CA ALA A 430 31.15 -16.23 -7.74
C ALA A 430 30.32 -17.16 -6.85
N GLY A 431 29.73 -18.23 -7.38
CA GLY A 431 28.91 -19.17 -6.61
C GLY A 431 29.67 -19.95 -5.52
N LYS A 432 30.95 -20.19 -5.69
CA LYS A 432 31.78 -20.87 -4.67
C LYS A 432 32.22 -19.92 -3.54
N LYS A 433 32.42 -18.63 -3.84
CA LYS A 433 32.77 -17.60 -2.83
C LYS A 433 31.57 -17.21 -1.97
N MET A 434 30.38 -17.18 -2.55
CA MET A 434 29.11 -16.85 -1.82
C MET A 434 28.76 -17.94 -0.78
N LYS A 435 29.04 -19.22 -1.05
CA LYS A 435 28.91 -20.32 -0.08
C LYS A 435 29.87 -20.20 1.11
N ARG A 436 31.06 -19.64 0.92
CA ARG A 436 32.07 -19.46 1.97
C ARG A 436 31.74 -18.27 2.91
N MET A 437 31.06 -17.23 2.42
CA MET A 437 30.64 -16.08 3.24
C MET A 437 29.35 -16.34 4.05
N ARG A 438 28.52 -17.31 3.68
CA ARG A 438 27.36 -17.73 4.48
C ARG A 438 27.74 -18.40 5.82
N GLY A 439 29.03 -18.76 6.00
CA GLY A 439 29.56 -19.35 7.24
C GLY A 439 30.20 -18.37 8.23
N LEU A 440 30.39 -17.09 7.84
CA LEU A 440 30.82 -16.04 8.76
C LEU A 440 29.65 -15.05 8.92
N GLY A 441 28.92 -15.16 10.04
CA GLY A 441 27.84 -14.29 10.41
C GLY A 441 28.28 -12.84 10.39
N GLY A 442 27.54 -12.00 9.66
CA GLY A 442 27.74 -10.57 9.72
C GLY A 442 27.49 -9.86 8.38
N PHE A 443 26.23 -9.66 8.01
CA PHE A 443 25.87 -8.50 7.18
C PHE A 443 25.81 -7.28 8.11
N GLY A 444 26.99 -6.82 8.52
CA GLY A 444 27.18 -5.57 9.23
C GLY A 444 28.13 -4.70 8.42
N GLY A 445 27.61 -3.64 7.85
CA GLY A 445 28.42 -2.55 7.32
C GLY A 445 28.52 -2.47 5.81
N PHE A 446 27.57 -1.84 5.17
CA PHE A 446 27.87 -1.00 4.02
C PHE A 446 28.74 0.16 4.52
N PRO A 447 29.97 0.35 4.04
CA PRO A 447 30.76 1.51 4.44
C PRO A 447 30.19 2.75 3.75
N GLY A 448 29.53 3.59 4.52
CA GLY A 448 29.33 5.00 4.27
C GLY A 448 28.24 5.41 3.31
N PHE A 449 27.00 5.38 3.75
CA PHE A 449 26.00 6.39 3.45
C PHE A 449 25.56 7.07 4.74
#